data_2900bbe68510250497163efef941669f
#
_entry.id   2900bbe68510250497163efef941669f
#
_cell.length_a   1.000
_cell.length_b   1.000
_cell.length_c   1.000
_cell.angle_alpha   90.00
_cell.angle_beta   90.00
_cell.angle_gamma   90.00
#
_symmetry.space_group_name_H-M   'P 1'
#
loop_
_entity.id
_entity.type
_entity.pdbx_description
1 polymer ?
#
loop_
_entity_poly.entity_id
_entity_poly.type
_entity_poly.pdbx_seq_one_letter_code
_entity_poly.pdbx_strand_id
1 'polypeptide(L)'
;RAAADVARAAADRFTERLRTEVLPRSEGEGGYGAHLYDRALRHTLFGSHDRAAVRAAAKVEFTAVRERMISIAREIAPQWIGDEAAVLAEKPHQLVARVLHAIGGEHSAAADLLDRCREETARCEAFVKRTGLIDLPKEPLQITWTPRFLRAYGGAFLDSPGPLDKGEMSFFYVTPAPDDATPEQVESKMREDNNRM
;
A
#
# COMPACT_ATOMS: atom_id res chain seq x y z
N ARG A 1 22.15 20.52 -20.75
CA ARG A 1 22.91 19.27 -20.53
C ARG A 1 23.99 19.46 -19.48
N ALA A 2 24.91 20.44 -19.62
CA ALA A 2 26.01 20.68 -18.67
C ALA A 2 25.53 20.83 -17.20
N ALA A 3 24.47 21.60 -16.94
CA ALA A 3 23.91 21.72 -15.58
C ALA A 3 23.38 20.38 -14.99
N ALA A 4 22.77 19.56 -15.84
CA ALA A 4 22.31 18.24 -15.43
C ALA A 4 23.47 17.29 -15.09
N ASP A 5 24.57 17.37 -15.85
CA ASP A 5 25.77 16.57 -15.60
C ASP A 5 26.46 16.99 -14.29
N VAL A 6 26.51 18.28 -13.99
CA VAL A 6 27.02 18.82 -12.73
C VAL A 6 26.13 18.33 -11.55
N ALA A 7 24.82 18.41 -11.68
CA ALA A 7 23.88 17.94 -10.66
C ALA A 7 24.02 16.43 -10.40
N ARG A 8 24.14 15.62 -11.46
CA ARG A 8 24.39 14.19 -11.36
C ARG A 8 25.68 13.87 -10.61
N ALA A 9 26.77 14.50 -11.04
CA ALA A 9 28.06 14.32 -10.37
C ALA A 9 28.04 14.75 -8.90
N ALA A 10 27.25 15.74 -8.52
CA ALA A 10 27.06 16.13 -7.13
C ALA A 10 26.26 15.06 -6.34
N ALA A 11 25.21 14.52 -6.93
CA ALA A 11 24.42 13.45 -6.33
C ALA A 11 25.26 12.16 -6.14
N ASP A 12 26.06 11.80 -7.14
CA ASP A 12 26.96 10.64 -7.08
C ASP A 12 27.99 10.78 -5.95
N ARG A 13 28.62 11.95 -5.83
CA ARG A 13 29.56 12.24 -4.72
C ARG A 13 28.87 12.17 -3.37
N PHE A 14 27.66 12.68 -3.25
CA PHE A 14 26.89 12.63 -2.01
C PHE A 14 26.54 11.19 -1.64
N THR A 15 26.09 10.40 -2.60
CA THR A 15 25.79 8.99 -2.43
C THR A 15 27.03 8.21 -1.97
N GLU A 16 28.18 8.46 -2.59
CA GLU A 16 29.43 7.81 -2.19
C GLU A 16 29.85 8.19 -0.77
N ARG A 17 29.71 9.47 -0.42
CA ARG A 17 29.97 9.92 0.96
C ARG A 17 29.03 9.25 1.97
N LEU A 18 27.75 9.11 1.66
CA LEU A 18 26.81 8.38 2.52
C LEU A 18 27.27 6.94 2.74
N ARG A 19 27.73 6.28 1.67
CA ARG A 19 28.14 4.87 1.71
C ARG A 19 29.46 4.67 2.47
N THR A 20 30.43 5.56 2.26
CA THR A 20 31.79 5.38 2.77
C THR A 20 32.05 6.02 4.12
N GLU A 21 31.36 7.13 4.43
CA GLU A 21 31.61 7.89 5.67
C GLU A 21 30.47 7.77 6.68
N VAL A 22 29.21 7.76 6.21
CA VAL A 22 28.06 7.81 7.12
C VAL A 22 27.61 6.40 7.50
N LEU A 23 27.36 5.55 6.52
CA LEU A 23 26.85 4.19 6.74
C LEU A 23 27.75 3.35 7.68
N PRO A 24 29.08 3.35 7.57
CA PRO A 24 29.94 2.57 8.48
C PRO A 24 29.92 3.04 9.92
N ARG A 25 29.47 4.28 10.17
CA ARG A 25 29.35 4.87 11.52
C ARG A 25 27.92 4.93 12.01
N SER A 26 26.97 4.46 11.19
CA SER A 26 25.57 4.42 11.55
C SER A 26 25.33 3.27 12.50
N GLU A 27 25.00 3.58 13.73
CA GLU A 27 24.68 2.64 14.78
C GLU A 27 23.26 2.91 15.29
N GLY A 28 22.59 1.87 15.78
CA GLY A 28 21.30 2.00 16.45
C GLY A 28 20.16 1.23 15.77
N GLU A 29 19.07 1.22 16.47
CA GLU A 29 17.82 0.65 16.00
C GLU A 29 17.06 1.73 15.22
N GLY A 30 16.51 1.44 14.05
CA GLY A 30 15.85 2.40 13.17
C GLY A 30 14.59 3.09 13.73
N GLY A 31 14.36 3.00 15.04
CA GLY A 31 13.23 3.61 15.73
C GLY A 31 13.57 4.93 16.45
N TYR A 32 12.62 5.83 16.51
CA TYR A 32 12.77 7.14 17.20
C TYR A 32 12.92 7.01 18.73
N GLY A 33 12.63 5.84 19.31
CA GLY A 33 12.48 5.69 20.75
C GLY A 33 11.21 6.39 21.30
N ALA A 34 10.87 6.05 22.53
CA ALA A 34 9.61 6.46 23.14
C ALA A 34 9.41 7.98 23.21
N HIS A 35 10.44 8.71 23.60
CA HIS A 35 10.36 10.16 23.82
C HIS A 35 10.06 10.94 22.52
N LEU A 36 10.77 10.64 21.44
CA LEU A 36 10.53 11.31 20.15
C LEU A 36 9.21 10.88 19.55
N TYR A 37 8.81 9.61 19.71
CA TYR A 37 7.51 9.12 19.27
C TYR A 37 6.36 9.86 19.99
N ASP A 38 6.43 10.03 21.31
CA ASP A 38 5.40 10.74 22.07
C ASP A 38 5.28 12.22 21.65
N ARG A 39 6.40 12.85 21.25
CA ARG A 39 6.38 14.20 20.68
C ARG A 39 5.75 14.22 19.29
N ALA A 40 6.16 13.31 18.41
CA ALA A 40 5.61 13.19 17.06
C ALA A 40 4.09 12.92 17.09
N LEU A 41 3.65 12.01 17.95
CA LEU A 41 2.24 11.65 18.11
C LEU A 41 1.35 12.86 18.40
N ARG A 42 1.78 13.74 19.31
CA ARG A 42 1.04 14.98 19.65
C ARG A 42 0.89 15.92 18.46
N HIS A 43 1.94 16.04 17.63
CA HIS A 43 1.92 16.93 16.48
C HIS A 43 1.22 16.32 15.26
N THR A 44 1.20 15.00 15.13
CA THR A 44 0.56 14.31 14.01
C THR A 44 -0.94 14.17 14.19
N LEU A 45 -1.38 13.80 15.40
CA LEU A 45 -2.81 13.58 15.67
C LEU A 45 -3.53 14.81 16.20
N PHE A 46 -2.81 15.90 16.52
CA PHE A 46 -3.36 17.15 17.09
C PHE A 46 -4.28 16.92 18.29
N GLY A 47 -4.09 15.83 19.03
CA GLY A 47 -4.96 15.40 20.10
C GLY A 47 -4.21 15.06 21.37
N SER A 48 -4.99 14.71 22.42
CA SER A 48 -4.49 14.32 23.74
C SER A 48 -4.17 12.83 23.88
N HIS A 49 -4.12 12.10 22.76
CA HIS A 49 -3.82 10.68 22.79
C HIS A 49 -2.37 10.42 23.19
N ASP A 50 -2.18 9.64 24.22
CA ASP A 50 -0.88 9.14 24.59
C ASP A 50 -0.60 7.77 23.90
N ARG A 51 0.66 7.36 23.91
CA ARG A 51 1.11 6.11 23.29
C ARG A 51 0.44 4.88 23.92
N ALA A 52 0.14 4.89 25.20
CA ALA A 52 -0.49 3.77 25.89
C ALA A 52 -1.95 3.62 25.45
N ALA A 53 -2.68 4.73 25.34
CA ALA A 53 -4.05 4.76 24.85
C ALA A 53 -4.14 4.29 23.39
N VAL A 54 -3.26 4.79 22.51
CA VAL A 54 -3.20 4.34 21.10
C VAL A 54 -2.91 2.84 21.01
N ARG A 55 -1.94 2.35 21.80
CA ARG A 55 -1.62 0.90 21.81
C ARG A 55 -2.77 0.05 22.35
N ALA A 56 -3.48 0.52 23.37
CA ALA A 56 -4.65 -0.18 23.91
C ALA A 56 -5.77 -0.27 22.87
N ALA A 57 -6.10 0.86 22.24
CA ALA A 57 -7.09 0.92 21.16
C ALA A 57 -6.72 0.00 19.98
N ALA A 58 -5.47 0.05 19.53
CA ALA A 58 -4.98 -0.82 18.46
C ALA A 58 -5.09 -2.31 18.79
N LYS A 59 -4.87 -2.72 20.04
CA LYS A 59 -5.04 -4.12 20.45
C LYS A 59 -6.51 -4.56 20.40
N VAL A 60 -7.42 -3.71 20.85
CA VAL A 60 -8.86 -4.00 20.79
C VAL A 60 -9.31 -4.14 19.35
N GLU A 61 -8.96 -3.17 18.52
CA GLU A 61 -9.30 -3.17 17.09
C GLU A 61 -8.69 -4.37 16.34
N PHE A 62 -7.42 -4.68 16.59
CA PHE A 62 -6.75 -5.84 16.01
C PHE A 62 -7.49 -7.15 16.31
N THR A 63 -7.95 -7.34 17.56
CA THR A 63 -8.71 -8.52 17.95
C THR A 63 -10.05 -8.57 17.21
N ALA A 64 -10.80 -7.46 17.22
CA ALA A 64 -12.10 -7.37 16.55
C ALA A 64 -12.01 -7.62 15.05
N VAL A 65 -11.02 -7.03 14.38
CA VAL A 65 -10.78 -7.25 12.94
C VAL A 65 -10.43 -8.71 12.66
N ARG A 66 -9.57 -9.34 13.46
CA ARG A 66 -9.23 -10.76 13.28
C ARG A 66 -10.43 -11.68 13.45
N GLU A 67 -11.26 -11.44 14.44
CA GLU A 67 -12.50 -12.20 14.64
C GLU A 67 -13.44 -12.06 13.45
N ARG A 68 -13.58 -10.84 12.93
CA ARG A 68 -14.36 -10.56 11.73
C ARG A 68 -13.79 -11.26 10.50
N MET A 69 -12.48 -11.23 10.29
CA MET A 69 -11.81 -11.95 9.20
C MET A 69 -12.08 -13.46 9.27
N ILE A 70 -12.00 -14.06 10.46
CA ILE A 70 -12.31 -15.49 10.69
C ILE A 70 -13.77 -15.78 10.35
N SER A 71 -14.70 -14.92 10.79
CA SER A 71 -16.12 -15.08 10.49
C SER A 71 -16.39 -15.06 8.99
N ILE A 72 -15.85 -14.05 8.29
CA ILE A 72 -15.99 -13.95 6.82
C ILE A 72 -15.34 -15.15 6.14
N ALA A 73 -14.12 -15.52 6.54
CA ALA A 73 -13.44 -16.67 5.95
C ALA A 73 -14.25 -17.96 6.08
N ARG A 74 -14.90 -18.21 7.23
CA ARG A 74 -15.79 -19.36 7.41
C ARG A 74 -16.99 -19.33 6.46
N GLU A 75 -17.54 -18.16 6.23
CA GLU A 75 -18.70 -17.98 5.35
C GLU A 75 -18.34 -18.26 3.88
N ILE A 76 -17.21 -17.73 3.40
CA ILE A 76 -16.85 -17.82 1.99
C ILE A 76 -15.95 -19.02 1.64
N ALA A 77 -15.34 -19.70 2.63
CA ALA A 77 -14.41 -20.79 2.40
C ALA A 77 -14.96 -21.93 1.50
N PRO A 78 -16.22 -22.39 1.65
CA PRO A 78 -16.75 -23.43 0.78
C PRO A 78 -16.72 -23.06 -0.71
N GLN A 79 -16.93 -21.79 -1.01
CA GLN A 79 -16.89 -21.27 -2.39
C GLN A 79 -15.46 -21.23 -2.95
N TRP A 80 -14.46 -20.92 -2.12
CA TRP A 80 -13.10 -20.65 -2.56
C TRP A 80 -12.15 -21.83 -2.45
N ILE A 81 -12.36 -22.71 -1.47
CA ILE A 81 -11.46 -23.82 -1.18
C ILE A 81 -12.18 -25.17 -1.04
N GLY A 82 -13.49 -25.22 -1.35
CA GLY A 82 -14.25 -26.48 -1.39
C GLY A 82 -14.14 -27.29 -0.09
N ASP A 83 -13.87 -28.58 -0.22
CA ASP A 83 -13.81 -29.53 0.91
C ASP A 83 -12.69 -29.20 1.92
N GLU A 84 -11.64 -28.46 1.54
CA GLU A 84 -10.62 -27.99 2.48
C GLU A 84 -11.23 -27.11 3.59
N ALA A 85 -12.36 -26.45 3.34
CA ALA A 85 -13.04 -25.62 4.33
C ALA A 85 -13.38 -26.39 5.59
N ALA A 86 -13.88 -27.64 5.45
CA ALA A 86 -14.22 -28.51 6.57
C ALA A 86 -12.96 -28.94 7.36
N VAL A 87 -11.87 -29.24 6.67
CA VAL A 87 -10.59 -29.64 7.27
C VAL A 87 -9.95 -28.51 8.09
N LEU A 88 -10.14 -27.26 7.64
CA LEU A 88 -9.57 -26.07 8.27
C LEU A 88 -10.51 -25.38 9.27
N ALA A 89 -11.74 -25.88 9.47
CA ALA A 89 -12.75 -25.24 10.31
C ALA A 89 -12.26 -24.95 11.75
N GLU A 90 -11.50 -25.87 12.33
CA GLU A 90 -10.93 -25.75 13.69
C GLU A 90 -9.55 -25.06 13.71
N LYS A 91 -9.07 -24.58 12.53
CA LYS A 91 -7.76 -23.91 12.37
C LYS A 91 -7.94 -22.51 11.78
N PRO A 92 -8.55 -21.57 12.52
CA PRO A 92 -9.06 -20.31 11.95
C PRO A 92 -7.98 -19.49 11.22
N HIS A 93 -6.74 -19.49 11.70
CA HIS A 93 -5.66 -18.73 11.04
C HIS A 93 -5.22 -19.36 9.72
N GLN A 94 -5.20 -20.69 9.66
CA GLN A 94 -4.90 -21.42 8.42
C GLN A 94 -6.04 -21.27 7.41
N LEU A 95 -7.29 -21.29 7.89
CA LEU A 95 -8.47 -21.05 7.07
C LEU A 95 -8.40 -19.67 6.40
N VAL A 96 -8.17 -18.59 7.17
CA VAL A 96 -8.03 -17.24 6.64
C VAL A 96 -6.90 -17.17 5.61
N ALA A 97 -5.72 -17.68 5.95
CA ALA A 97 -4.57 -17.65 5.04
C ALA A 97 -4.84 -18.41 3.73
N ARG A 98 -5.52 -19.56 3.82
CA ARG A 98 -5.83 -20.38 2.65
C ARG A 98 -6.89 -19.76 1.75
N VAL A 99 -7.90 -19.12 2.33
CA VAL A 99 -8.94 -18.37 1.61
C VAL A 99 -8.31 -17.16 0.91
N LEU A 100 -7.51 -16.37 1.61
CA LEU A 100 -6.80 -15.23 1.01
C LEU A 100 -5.87 -15.67 -0.13
N HIS A 101 -5.18 -16.80 0.04
CA HIS A 101 -4.35 -17.35 -1.03
C HIS A 101 -5.18 -17.76 -2.27
N ALA A 102 -6.36 -18.32 -2.07
CA ALA A 102 -7.25 -18.69 -3.17
C ALA A 102 -7.78 -17.44 -3.91
N ILE A 103 -8.28 -16.44 -3.16
CA ILE A 103 -8.75 -15.17 -3.71
C ILE A 103 -7.63 -14.46 -4.47
N GLY A 104 -6.44 -14.38 -3.88
CA GLY A 104 -5.28 -13.76 -4.50
C GLY A 104 -4.83 -14.41 -5.81
N GLY A 105 -5.29 -15.64 -6.11
CA GLY A 105 -5.03 -16.30 -7.40
C GLY A 105 -5.80 -15.69 -8.58
N GLU A 106 -6.86 -14.95 -8.33
CA GLU A 106 -7.65 -14.26 -9.36
C GLU A 106 -7.10 -12.85 -9.61
N HIS A 107 -5.92 -12.75 -10.15
CA HIS A 107 -5.27 -11.46 -10.46
C HIS A 107 -5.02 -11.29 -11.97
N SER A 108 -4.79 -10.04 -12.40
CA SER A 108 -4.34 -9.73 -13.76
C SER A 108 -2.87 -10.14 -13.95
N ALA A 109 -2.45 -10.30 -15.20
CA ALA A 109 -1.02 -10.35 -15.49
C ALA A 109 -0.35 -9.01 -15.12
N ALA A 110 0.93 -9.05 -14.76
CA ALA A 110 1.67 -7.84 -14.37
C ALA A 110 1.71 -6.77 -15.47
N ALA A 111 1.70 -7.20 -16.75
CA ALA A 111 1.63 -6.28 -17.89
C ALA A 111 0.30 -5.52 -17.98
N ASP A 112 -0.79 -6.12 -17.50
CA ASP A 112 -2.15 -5.60 -17.60
C ASP A 112 -2.59 -4.83 -16.33
N LEU A 113 -1.74 -4.80 -15.31
CA LEU A 113 -2.07 -4.20 -14.01
C LEU A 113 -2.58 -2.76 -14.13
N LEU A 114 -1.95 -1.94 -14.98
CA LEU A 114 -2.33 -0.54 -15.15
C LEU A 114 -3.72 -0.39 -15.80
N ASP A 115 -4.03 -1.22 -16.77
CA ASP A 115 -5.33 -1.21 -17.44
C ASP A 115 -6.41 -1.76 -16.49
N ARG A 116 -6.09 -2.76 -15.69
CA ARG A 116 -6.97 -3.23 -14.62
C ARG A 116 -7.29 -2.13 -13.60
N CYS A 117 -6.31 -1.34 -13.17
CA CYS A 117 -6.55 -0.20 -12.29
C CYS A 117 -7.48 0.84 -12.92
N ARG A 118 -7.36 1.09 -14.23
CA ARG A 118 -8.25 2.00 -14.96
C ARG A 118 -9.69 1.49 -15.00
N GLU A 119 -9.88 0.21 -15.28
CA GLU A 119 -11.19 -0.44 -15.30
C GLU A 119 -11.87 -0.39 -13.93
N GLU A 120 -11.14 -0.72 -12.87
CA GLU A 120 -11.67 -0.67 -11.50
C GLU A 120 -12.03 0.75 -11.07
N THR A 121 -11.20 1.73 -11.43
CA THR A 121 -11.51 3.14 -11.17
C THR A 121 -12.80 3.55 -11.88
N ALA A 122 -12.97 3.19 -13.15
CA ALA A 122 -14.20 3.47 -13.89
C ALA A 122 -15.44 2.78 -13.26
N ARG A 123 -15.28 1.57 -12.74
CA ARG A 123 -16.35 0.88 -11.98
C ARG A 123 -16.70 1.63 -10.69
N CYS A 124 -15.71 2.08 -9.94
CA CYS A 124 -15.92 2.87 -8.73
C CYS A 124 -16.64 4.19 -9.04
N GLU A 125 -16.21 4.91 -10.07
CA GLU A 125 -16.89 6.13 -10.50
C GLU A 125 -18.36 5.88 -10.90
N ALA A 126 -18.62 4.82 -11.67
CA ALA A 126 -19.97 4.44 -12.06
C ALA A 126 -20.85 4.11 -10.84
N PHE A 127 -20.27 3.42 -9.84
CA PHE A 127 -20.95 3.13 -8.58
C PHE A 127 -21.29 4.41 -7.82
N VAL A 128 -20.34 5.32 -7.64
CA VAL A 128 -20.54 6.59 -6.93
C VAL A 128 -21.60 7.44 -7.63
N LYS A 129 -21.53 7.56 -8.96
CA LYS A 129 -22.53 8.28 -9.76
C LYS A 129 -23.93 7.69 -9.59
N ARG A 130 -24.05 6.36 -9.57
CA ARG A 130 -25.34 5.67 -9.40
C ARG A 130 -25.92 5.82 -8.00
N THR A 131 -25.07 5.81 -6.97
CA THR A 131 -25.51 5.84 -5.57
C THR A 131 -25.66 7.25 -5.00
N GLY A 132 -25.00 8.25 -5.61
CA GLY A 132 -25.00 9.62 -5.12
C GLY A 132 -24.40 9.79 -3.73
N LEU A 133 -23.50 8.90 -3.33
CA LEU A 133 -22.88 8.93 -1.99
C LEU A 133 -22.01 10.16 -1.75
N ILE A 134 -21.31 10.59 -2.78
CA ILE A 134 -20.44 11.77 -2.76
C ILE A 134 -20.43 12.41 -4.16
N ASP A 135 -20.10 13.68 -4.23
CA ASP A 135 -19.82 14.36 -5.50
C ASP A 135 -18.41 13.98 -5.98
N LEU A 136 -18.32 13.61 -7.25
CA LEU A 136 -17.02 13.34 -7.86
C LEU A 136 -16.31 14.65 -8.21
N PRO A 137 -14.98 14.73 -8.03
CA PRO A 137 -14.18 15.85 -8.52
C PRO A 137 -14.36 16.05 -10.04
N LYS A 138 -14.24 17.28 -10.49
CA LYS A 138 -14.31 17.63 -11.92
C LYS A 138 -12.95 17.57 -12.59
N GLU A 139 -11.90 17.65 -11.78
CA GLU A 139 -10.51 17.60 -12.19
C GLU A 139 -10.16 16.18 -12.68
N PRO A 140 -9.36 16.07 -13.75
CA PRO A 140 -9.00 14.79 -14.31
C PRO A 140 -8.08 13.99 -13.37
N LEU A 141 -8.31 12.68 -13.32
CA LEU A 141 -7.42 11.71 -12.67
C LEU A 141 -6.63 10.95 -13.73
N GLN A 142 -5.31 11.02 -13.67
CA GLN A 142 -4.44 10.22 -14.53
C GLN A 142 -3.91 9.00 -13.77
N ILE A 143 -4.20 7.81 -14.27
CA ILE A 143 -3.66 6.55 -13.74
C ILE A 143 -2.42 6.18 -14.56
N THR A 144 -1.27 6.09 -13.91
CA THR A 144 0.02 5.87 -14.55
C THR A 144 1.00 5.11 -13.68
N TRP A 145 2.10 4.64 -14.29
CA TRP A 145 3.15 3.98 -13.54
C TRP A 145 3.90 4.94 -12.61
N THR A 146 4.23 4.45 -11.42
CA THR A 146 5.08 5.18 -10.48
C THR A 146 6.43 5.50 -11.11
N PRO A 147 6.84 6.77 -11.15
CA PRO A 147 8.17 7.18 -11.58
C PRO A 147 9.26 6.42 -10.82
N ARG A 148 10.35 6.08 -11.50
CA ARG A 148 11.38 5.18 -10.96
C ARG A 148 11.93 5.62 -9.59
N PHE A 149 12.10 6.93 -9.40
CA PHE A 149 12.60 7.49 -8.13
C PHE A 149 11.58 7.47 -6.97
N LEU A 150 10.30 7.22 -7.25
CA LEU A 150 9.24 7.10 -6.23
C LEU A 150 8.88 5.64 -5.93
N ARG A 151 9.41 4.66 -6.67
CA ARG A 151 9.04 3.24 -6.50
C ARG A 151 9.35 2.66 -5.11
N ALA A 152 10.24 3.30 -4.36
CA ALA A 152 10.54 2.90 -2.98
C ALA A 152 9.35 3.07 -2.01
N TYR A 153 8.34 3.87 -2.38
CA TYR A 153 7.10 3.97 -1.58
C TYR A 153 6.21 2.73 -1.69
N GLY A 154 6.43 1.87 -2.68
CA GLY A 154 5.69 0.61 -2.88
C GLY A 154 4.23 0.80 -3.29
N GLY A 155 3.53 -0.30 -3.57
CA GLY A 155 2.09 -0.35 -3.81
C GLY A 155 1.56 0.65 -4.84
N ALA A 156 0.56 1.42 -4.43
CA ALA A 156 -0.02 2.52 -5.21
C ALA A 156 -0.29 3.71 -4.29
N PHE A 157 -0.31 4.92 -4.85
CA PHE A 157 -0.61 6.13 -4.09
C PHE A 157 -1.22 7.21 -4.98
N LEU A 158 -2.01 8.07 -4.36
CA LEU A 158 -2.61 9.23 -4.98
C LEU A 158 -1.73 10.46 -4.69
N ASP A 159 -1.42 11.20 -5.77
CA ASP A 159 -0.80 12.51 -5.71
C ASP A 159 -1.81 13.53 -6.22
N SER A 160 -2.31 14.36 -5.32
CA SER A 160 -3.32 15.36 -5.61
C SER A 160 -2.75 16.76 -5.50
N PRO A 161 -3.21 17.69 -6.32
CA PRO A 161 -2.86 19.11 -6.16
C PRO A 161 -3.23 19.63 -4.77
N GLY A 162 -2.54 20.67 -4.35
CA GLY A 162 -2.90 21.36 -3.12
C GLY A 162 -4.31 21.98 -3.19
N PRO A 163 -4.94 22.25 -2.04
CA PRO A 163 -6.33 22.72 -2.01
C PRO A 163 -6.55 24.11 -2.63
N LEU A 164 -5.47 24.84 -2.88
CA LEU A 164 -5.50 26.16 -3.53
C LEU A 164 -5.10 26.12 -5.00
N ASP A 165 -4.57 25.00 -5.49
CA ASP A 165 -4.18 24.81 -6.87
C ASP A 165 -5.46 24.54 -7.70
N LYS A 166 -5.60 25.25 -8.81
CA LYS A 166 -6.79 25.13 -9.66
C LYS A 166 -6.42 24.65 -11.06
N GLY A 167 -7.19 23.71 -11.55
CA GLY A 167 -7.02 23.19 -12.91
C GLY A 167 -5.85 22.23 -13.07
N GLU A 168 -5.24 21.79 -11.97
CA GLU A 168 -4.19 20.80 -12.00
C GLU A 168 -4.78 19.38 -11.95
N MET A 169 -3.99 18.42 -12.42
CA MET A 169 -4.38 17.02 -12.56
C MET A 169 -3.96 16.22 -11.33
N SER A 170 -4.80 15.31 -10.88
CA SER A 170 -4.42 14.31 -9.88
C SER A 170 -3.80 13.09 -10.56
N PHE A 171 -2.83 12.45 -9.89
CA PHE A 171 -2.19 11.25 -10.37
C PHE A 171 -2.43 10.08 -9.42
N PHE A 172 -2.92 8.97 -9.94
CA PHE A 172 -2.90 7.70 -9.23
C PHE A 172 -1.74 6.88 -9.78
N TYR A 173 -0.70 6.79 -8.98
CA TYR A 173 0.51 6.05 -9.32
C TYR A 173 0.40 4.60 -8.91
N VAL A 174 0.67 3.70 -9.85
CA VAL A 174 0.71 2.25 -9.63
C VAL A 174 2.16 1.79 -9.75
N THR A 175 2.68 1.11 -8.73
CA THR A 175 4.08 0.68 -8.71
C THR A 175 4.19 -0.72 -9.34
N PRO A 176 4.94 -0.87 -10.45
CA PRO A 176 5.17 -2.18 -11.06
C PRO A 176 6.06 -3.05 -10.15
N ALA A 177 6.14 -4.36 -10.46
CA ALA A 177 7.18 -5.20 -9.87
C ALA A 177 8.57 -4.63 -10.20
N PRO A 178 9.58 -4.85 -9.33
CA PRO A 178 10.97 -4.46 -9.63
C PRO A 178 11.45 -5.05 -10.95
N ASP A 179 12.29 -4.29 -11.66
CA ASP A 179 12.80 -4.70 -12.98
C ASP A 179 13.66 -5.99 -12.92
N ASP A 180 14.20 -6.31 -11.74
CA ASP A 180 15.02 -7.49 -11.42
C ASP A 180 14.27 -8.56 -10.61
N ALA A 181 12.95 -8.44 -10.48
CA ALA A 181 12.14 -9.40 -9.74
C ALA A 181 12.10 -10.77 -10.45
N THR A 182 12.20 -11.84 -9.65
CA THR A 182 11.98 -13.19 -10.18
C THR A 182 10.50 -13.42 -10.52
N PRO A 183 10.17 -14.43 -11.37
CA PRO A 183 8.78 -14.76 -11.67
C PRO A 183 7.93 -15.00 -10.42
N GLU A 184 8.50 -15.63 -9.40
CA GLU A 184 7.82 -15.91 -8.11
C GLU A 184 7.55 -14.62 -7.33
N GLN A 185 8.47 -13.64 -7.38
CA GLN A 185 8.29 -12.34 -6.75
C GLN A 185 7.22 -11.50 -7.47
N VAL A 186 7.19 -11.57 -8.80
CA VAL A 186 6.14 -10.93 -9.60
C VAL A 186 4.79 -11.54 -9.26
N GLU A 187 4.67 -12.86 -9.23
CA GLU A 187 3.44 -13.57 -8.87
C GLU A 187 2.98 -13.20 -7.45
N SER A 188 3.89 -13.20 -6.48
CA SER A 188 3.58 -12.80 -5.09
C SER A 188 3.04 -11.39 -5.01
N LYS A 189 3.64 -10.45 -5.76
CA LYS A 189 3.17 -9.07 -5.82
C LYS A 189 1.78 -8.98 -6.45
N MET A 190 1.52 -9.67 -7.54
CA MET A 190 0.22 -9.64 -8.20
C MET A 190 -0.89 -10.18 -7.31
N ARG A 191 -0.63 -11.25 -6.56
CA ARG A 191 -1.54 -11.79 -5.55
C ARG A 191 -1.81 -10.79 -4.41
N GLU A 192 -0.77 -10.08 -3.97
CA GLU A 192 -0.89 -9.06 -2.92
C GLU A 192 -1.68 -7.85 -3.42
N ASP A 193 -1.39 -7.36 -4.61
CA ASP A 193 -2.10 -6.22 -5.19
C ASP A 193 -3.59 -6.53 -5.40
N ASN A 194 -3.94 -7.74 -5.84
CA ASN A 194 -5.34 -8.15 -5.98
C ASN A 194 -6.09 -8.20 -4.63
N ASN A 195 -5.43 -8.60 -3.56
CA ASN A 195 -6.05 -8.61 -2.22
C ASN A 195 -6.27 -7.21 -1.63
N ARG A 196 -5.70 -6.18 -2.25
CA ARG A 196 -5.84 -4.78 -1.82
C ARG A 196 -6.83 -3.97 -2.65
N MET A 197 -7.22 -4.46 -3.81
CA MET A 197 -8.23 -3.87 -4.69
C MET A 197 -9.64 -4.41 -4.37
#